data_5f38bf2525fbea9e446175b161ef3fcb
#
_entry.id   5f38bf2525fbea9e446175b161ef3fcb
#
_cell.length_a   1.000
_cell.length_b   1.000
_cell.length_c   1.000
_cell.angle_alpha   90.00
_cell.angle_beta   90.00
_cell.angle_gamma   90.00
#
_symmetry.space_group_name_H-M   'P 1'
#
loop_
_entity.id
_entity.type
_entity.pdbx_description
1 polymer ?
#
loop_
_entity_poly.entity_id
_entity_poly.type
_entity_poly.pdbx_seq_one_letter_code
_entity_poly.pdbx_strand_id
1 'polypeptide(L)'
;MVSIKTIYSRAFAVLRKKPFLLWGISLLAMLLSALSVPLLGVIPAASIAVSMLLQTAMTLIYLRGYRGEEIAVTQLFDTFKDWKTVKRVLCGMGWASLWIFLWSLIPVVGIVFGIIRTYEYRLTPYILMHEPDVPITEAIKVSREKTRGYKAKMFGADALYVVVIA
;
A
#
# COMPACT_ATOMS: atom_id res chain seq x y z
N MET A 1 -20.77 12.04 4.29
CA MET A 1 -19.35 12.43 4.15
C MET A 1 -18.58 11.94 5.36
N VAL A 2 -17.58 11.09 5.22
CA VAL A 2 -16.81 10.61 6.37
C VAL A 2 -15.81 11.68 6.80
N SER A 3 -15.86 12.08 8.08
CA SER A 3 -14.92 13.05 8.64
C SER A 3 -13.54 12.42 8.88
N ILE A 4 -12.48 13.22 8.78
CA ILE A 4 -11.10 12.78 9.07
C ILE A 4 -11.02 12.22 10.51
N LYS A 5 -11.68 12.87 11.49
CA LYS A 5 -11.78 12.36 12.87
C LYS A 5 -12.36 10.94 12.95
N THR A 6 -13.38 10.64 12.14
CA THR A 6 -13.99 9.31 12.11
C THR A 6 -13.04 8.26 11.53
N ILE A 7 -12.23 8.64 10.53
CA ILE A 7 -11.21 7.74 9.95
C ILE A 7 -10.17 7.39 11.01
N TYR A 8 -9.61 8.38 11.70
CA TYR A 8 -8.63 8.15 12.76
C TYR A 8 -9.19 7.36 13.93
N SER A 9 -10.41 7.69 14.41
CA SER A 9 -11.00 6.94 15.52
C SER A 9 -11.21 5.47 15.19
N ARG A 10 -11.60 5.15 13.96
CA ARG A 10 -11.73 3.76 13.49
C ARG A 10 -10.36 3.07 13.34
N ALA A 11 -9.35 3.75 12.82
CA ALA A 11 -8.00 3.23 12.72
C ALA A 11 -7.41 2.92 14.11
N PHE A 12 -7.56 3.83 15.07
CA PHE A 12 -7.15 3.59 16.45
C PHE A 12 -7.95 2.47 17.12
N ALA A 13 -9.22 2.30 16.81
CA ALA A 13 -10.02 1.19 17.33
C ALA A 13 -9.50 -0.16 16.86
N VAL A 14 -9.02 -0.27 15.63
CA VAL A 14 -8.36 -1.49 15.10
C VAL A 14 -7.05 -1.77 15.83
N LEU A 15 -6.21 -0.74 16.01
CA LEU A 15 -4.94 -0.87 16.74
C LEU A 15 -5.14 -1.30 18.19
N ARG A 16 -6.20 -0.81 18.86
CA ARG A 16 -6.51 -1.18 20.24
C ARG A 16 -7.01 -2.61 20.42
N LYS A 17 -7.60 -3.22 19.39
CA LYS A 17 -8.11 -4.61 19.49
C LYS A 17 -7.02 -5.66 19.66
N LYS A 18 -5.92 -5.56 18.89
CA LYS A 18 -4.79 -6.49 18.92
C LYS A 18 -3.45 -5.75 18.72
N PRO A 19 -3.04 -4.87 19.65
CA PRO A 19 -1.90 -3.97 19.44
C PRO A 19 -0.59 -4.75 19.25
N PHE A 20 -0.31 -5.73 20.12
CA PHE A 20 0.94 -6.50 20.05
C PHE A 20 1.05 -7.33 18.75
N LEU A 21 -0.06 -7.89 18.26
CA LEU A 21 -0.06 -8.67 17.02
C LEU A 21 0.23 -7.77 15.82
N LEU A 22 -0.44 -6.63 15.70
CA LEU A 22 -0.22 -5.69 14.60
C LEU A 22 1.19 -5.09 14.64
N TRP A 23 1.68 -4.75 15.83
CA TRP A 23 3.07 -4.29 16.01
C TRP A 23 4.07 -5.36 15.63
N GLY A 24 3.86 -6.60 16.08
CA GLY A 24 4.73 -7.73 15.75
C GLY A 24 4.79 -8.00 14.25
N ILE A 25 3.66 -7.98 13.56
CA ILE A 25 3.60 -8.15 12.10
C ILE A 25 4.30 -7.01 11.37
N SER A 26 4.11 -5.75 11.82
CA SER A 26 4.76 -4.59 11.23
C SER A 26 6.28 -4.64 11.42
N LEU A 27 6.73 -5.02 12.61
CA LEU A 27 8.15 -5.19 12.91
C LEU A 27 8.77 -6.31 12.07
N LEU A 28 8.08 -7.45 11.94
CA LEU A 28 8.52 -8.56 11.10
C LEU A 28 8.62 -8.15 9.63
N ALA A 29 7.63 -7.43 9.10
CA ALA A 29 7.66 -6.92 7.73
C ALA A 29 8.82 -5.94 7.51
N MET A 30 9.10 -5.08 8.50
CA MET A 30 10.24 -4.16 8.47
C MET A 30 11.58 -4.91 8.48
N LEU A 31 11.73 -5.93 9.32
CA LEU A 31 12.94 -6.75 9.37
C LEU A 31 13.15 -7.52 8.07
N LEU A 32 12.10 -8.13 7.50
CA LEU A 32 12.18 -8.82 6.22
C LEU A 32 12.54 -7.86 5.08
N SER A 33 12.00 -6.65 5.08
CA SER A 33 12.38 -5.61 4.12
C SER A 33 13.83 -5.19 4.30
N ALA A 34 14.31 -5.03 5.53
CA ALA A 34 15.69 -4.67 5.83
C ALA A 34 16.68 -5.79 5.41
N LEU A 35 16.31 -7.05 5.58
CA LEU A 35 17.12 -8.20 5.13
C LEU A 35 17.22 -8.27 3.59
N SER A 36 16.31 -7.64 2.85
CA SER A 36 16.40 -7.56 1.39
C SER A 36 17.37 -6.47 0.89
N VAL A 37 17.80 -5.54 1.76
CA VAL A 37 18.71 -4.43 1.40
C VAL A 37 20.05 -4.89 0.85
N PRO A 38 20.74 -5.93 1.39
CA PRO A 38 21.98 -6.43 0.81
C PRO A 38 21.84 -6.94 -0.63
N LEU A 39 20.63 -7.36 -1.01
CA LEU A 39 20.33 -7.78 -2.39
C LEU A 39 20.34 -6.60 -3.38
N LEU A 40 20.24 -5.35 -2.90
CA LEU A 40 20.32 -4.14 -3.73
C LEU A 40 21.65 -4.04 -4.49
N GLY A 41 22.75 -4.52 -3.90
CA GLY A 41 24.06 -4.54 -4.55
C GLY A 41 24.21 -5.60 -5.62
N VAL A 42 23.45 -6.71 -5.52
CA VAL A 42 23.58 -7.87 -6.42
C VAL A 42 22.39 -7.95 -7.38
N ILE A 43 21.17 -7.83 -6.88
CA ILE A 43 19.94 -7.90 -7.68
C ILE A 43 18.95 -6.82 -7.19
N PRO A 44 19.11 -5.56 -7.61
CA PRO A 44 18.25 -4.46 -7.15
C PRO A 44 16.76 -4.70 -7.37
N ALA A 45 16.40 -5.34 -8.49
CA ALA A 45 15.01 -5.65 -8.81
C ALA A 45 14.36 -6.62 -7.82
N ALA A 46 15.12 -7.55 -7.24
CA ALA A 46 14.60 -8.52 -6.27
C ALA A 46 14.22 -7.85 -4.93
N SER A 47 15.05 -6.93 -4.42
CA SER A 47 14.76 -6.22 -3.18
C SER A 47 13.54 -5.30 -3.33
N ILE A 48 13.40 -4.62 -4.47
CA ILE A 48 12.22 -3.82 -4.78
C ILE A 48 10.98 -4.70 -4.84
N ALA A 49 11.06 -5.86 -5.50
CA ALA A 49 9.96 -6.81 -5.61
C ALA A 49 9.49 -7.31 -4.23
N VAL A 50 10.42 -7.74 -3.38
CA VAL A 50 10.12 -8.19 -2.01
C VAL A 50 9.45 -7.09 -1.20
N SER A 51 9.98 -5.87 -1.25
CA SER A 51 9.40 -4.73 -0.55
C SER A 51 7.98 -4.41 -1.02
N MET A 52 7.70 -4.46 -2.33
CA MET A 52 6.36 -4.25 -2.88
C MET A 52 5.36 -5.32 -2.41
N LEU A 53 5.78 -6.58 -2.39
CA LEU A 53 4.93 -7.69 -1.94
C LEU A 53 4.62 -7.60 -0.44
N LEU A 54 5.63 -7.31 0.40
CA LEU A 54 5.44 -7.12 1.84
C LEU A 54 4.54 -5.92 2.14
N GLN A 55 4.71 -4.81 1.44
CA GLN A 55 3.86 -3.64 1.61
C GLN A 55 2.40 -3.92 1.22
N THR A 56 2.18 -4.69 0.17
CA THR A 56 0.83 -5.14 -0.23
C THR A 56 0.22 -6.06 0.82
N ALA A 57 0.98 -7.02 1.33
CA ALA A 57 0.54 -7.92 2.40
C ALA A 57 0.14 -7.16 3.67
N MET A 58 0.97 -6.19 4.11
CA MET A 58 0.65 -5.33 5.25
C MET A 58 -0.65 -4.56 5.05
N THR A 59 -0.84 -3.98 3.87
CA THR A 59 -2.04 -3.25 3.51
C THR A 59 -3.30 -4.13 3.66
N LEU A 60 -3.23 -5.40 3.23
CA LEU A 60 -4.33 -6.35 3.38
C LEU A 60 -4.60 -6.74 4.83
N ILE A 61 -3.56 -6.95 5.62
CA ILE A 61 -3.68 -7.30 7.05
C ILE A 61 -4.40 -6.17 7.79
N TYR A 62 -4.02 -4.92 7.55
CA TYR A 62 -4.71 -3.78 8.16
C TYR A 62 -6.16 -3.66 7.71
N LEU A 63 -6.46 -3.96 6.43
CA LEU A 63 -7.82 -3.97 5.93
C LEU A 63 -8.68 -5.06 6.59
N ARG A 64 -8.14 -6.28 6.72
CA ARG A 64 -8.81 -7.38 7.43
C ARG A 64 -9.09 -7.00 8.90
N GLY A 65 -8.09 -6.42 9.58
CA GLY A 65 -8.27 -5.90 10.94
C GLY A 65 -9.36 -4.83 11.04
N TYR A 66 -9.44 -3.93 10.05
CA TYR A 66 -10.50 -2.93 9.99
C TYR A 66 -11.89 -3.56 9.80
N ARG A 67 -12.00 -4.64 9.03
CA ARG A 67 -13.24 -5.41 8.84
C ARG A 67 -13.61 -6.28 10.04
N GLY A 68 -12.72 -6.42 11.03
CA GLY A 68 -12.91 -7.26 12.20
C GLY A 68 -12.63 -8.74 11.96
N GLU A 69 -11.96 -9.06 10.84
CA GLU A 69 -11.53 -10.42 10.50
C GLU A 69 -10.35 -10.86 11.38
N GLU A 70 -10.10 -12.15 11.45
CA GLU A 70 -8.95 -12.68 12.18
C GLU A 70 -7.64 -12.30 11.47
N ILE A 71 -6.69 -11.82 12.26
CA ILE A 71 -5.35 -11.44 11.81
C ILE A 71 -4.36 -12.50 12.28
N ALA A 72 -3.57 -13.02 11.35
CA ALA A 72 -2.49 -13.97 11.64
C ALA A 72 -1.19 -13.54 10.95
N VAL A 73 -0.06 -13.81 11.60
CA VAL A 73 1.28 -13.51 11.06
C VAL A 73 1.53 -14.21 9.71
N THR A 74 0.97 -15.41 9.54
CA THR A 74 1.08 -16.19 8.31
C THR A 74 0.51 -15.48 7.08
N GLN A 75 -0.43 -14.56 7.27
CA GLN A 75 -1.04 -13.77 6.20
C GLN A 75 -0.04 -12.81 5.52
N LEU A 76 1.09 -12.50 6.18
CA LEU A 76 2.18 -11.72 5.59
C LEU A 76 2.77 -12.42 4.35
N PHE A 77 2.73 -13.75 4.34
CA PHE A 77 3.29 -14.57 3.27
C PHE A 77 2.26 -14.98 2.22
N ASP A 78 0.97 -14.61 2.38
CA ASP A 78 -0.09 -14.96 1.43
C ASP A 78 0.18 -14.43 0.02
N THR A 79 0.80 -13.25 -0.10
CA THR A 79 1.18 -12.67 -1.38
C THR A 79 2.29 -13.43 -2.12
N PHE A 80 3.03 -14.29 -1.41
CA PHE A 80 4.13 -15.08 -1.97
C PHE A 80 3.71 -16.51 -2.38
N LYS A 81 2.55 -16.98 -1.94
CA LYS A 81 2.11 -18.37 -2.12
C LYS A 81 1.83 -18.73 -3.57
N ASP A 82 1.31 -17.81 -4.34
CA ASP A 82 0.92 -18.05 -5.72
C ASP A 82 1.70 -17.15 -6.68
N TRP A 83 2.40 -17.80 -7.62
CA TRP A 83 3.19 -17.08 -8.64
C TRP A 83 2.36 -16.16 -9.53
N LYS A 84 1.10 -16.50 -9.77
CA LYS A 84 0.16 -15.66 -10.51
C LYS A 84 -0.10 -14.35 -9.76
N THR A 85 -0.33 -14.44 -8.45
CA THR A 85 -0.52 -13.29 -7.56
C THR A 85 0.75 -12.43 -7.48
N VAL A 86 1.93 -13.05 -7.31
CA VAL A 86 3.23 -12.34 -7.30
C VAL A 86 3.40 -11.51 -8.56
N LYS A 87 3.27 -12.13 -9.74
CA LYS A 87 3.38 -11.43 -11.04
C LYS A 87 2.39 -10.27 -11.14
N ARG A 88 1.14 -10.51 -10.78
CA ARG A 88 0.07 -9.53 -10.86
C ARG A 88 0.35 -8.30 -9.99
N VAL A 89 0.76 -8.50 -8.74
CA VAL A 89 1.11 -7.42 -7.81
C VAL A 89 2.33 -6.66 -8.31
N LEU A 90 3.40 -7.36 -8.69
CA LEU A 90 4.63 -6.73 -9.17
C LEU A 90 4.40 -5.92 -10.47
N CYS A 91 3.69 -6.48 -11.43
CA CYS A 91 3.38 -5.76 -12.67
C CYS A 91 2.46 -4.55 -12.41
N GLY A 92 1.43 -4.70 -11.58
CA GLY A 92 0.51 -3.60 -11.27
C GLY A 92 1.16 -2.48 -10.47
N MET A 93 1.88 -2.83 -9.41
CA MET A 93 2.58 -1.84 -8.58
C MET A 93 3.79 -1.24 -9.31
N GLY A 94 4.51 -2.06 -10.09
CA GLY A 94 5.63 -1.59 -10.91
C GLY A 94 5.17 -0.60 -11.98
N TRP A 95 4.08 -0.89 -12.67
CA TRP A 95 3.47 0.03 -13.64
C TRP A 95 3.05 1.34 -13.00
N ALA A 96 2.37 1.29 -11.84
CA ALA A 96 1.99 2.48 -11.10
C ALA A 96 3.21 3.31 -10.68
N SER A 97 4.25 2.65 -10.15
CA SER A 97 5.50 3.31 -9.73
C SER A 97 6.25 3.94 -10.91
N LEU A 98 6.25 3.28 -12.07
CA LEU A 98 6.86 3.82 -13.30
C LEU A 98 6.19 5.13 -13.71
N TRP A 99 4.87 5.19 -13.69
CA TRP A 99 4.15 6.42 -14.01
C TRP A 99 4.39 7.54 -13.00
N ILE A 100 4.44 7.23 -11.71
CA ILE A 100 4.77 8.21 -10.67
C ILE A 100 6.19 8.75 -10.91
N PHE A 101 7.16 7.87 -11.19
CA PHE A 101 8.53 8.25 -11.48
C PHE A 101 8.64 9.16 -12.73
N LEU A 102 7.99 8.79 -13.83
CA LEU A 102 7.97 9.60 -15.06
C LEU A 102 7.42 11.01 -14.83
N TRP A 103 6.36 11.13 -14.04
CA TRP A 103 5.81 12.44 -13.69
C TRP A 103 6.73 13.24 -12.75
N SER A 104 7.45 12.58 -11.85
CA SER A 104 8.38 13.25 -10.94
C SER A 104 9.63 13.82 -11.63
N LEU A 105 9.93 13.38 -12.85
CA LEU A 105 11.03 13.94 -13.67
C LEU A 105 10.75 15.37 -14.17
N ILE A 106 9.50 15.82 -14.18
CA ILE A 106 9.14 17.17 -14.60
C ILE A 106 9.26 18.10 -13.39
N PRO A 107 10.23 19.05 -13.36
CA PRO A 107 10.43 19.93 -12.21
C PRO A 107 9.17 20.75 -11.90
N VAL A 108 8.87 20.93 -10.61
CA VAL A 108 7.75 21.69 -10.04
C VAL A 108 6.36 21.11 -10.38
N VAL A 109 6.00 21.01 -11.66
CA VAL A 109 4.70 20.48 -12.11
C VAL A 109 4.63 18.98 -11.86
N GLY A 110 5.73 18.24 -12.10
CA GLY A 110 5.82 16.80 -11.90
C GLY A 110 5.66 16.38 -10.44
N ILE A 111 6.14 17.17 -9.49
CA ILE A 111 5.98 16.89 -8.06
C ILE A 111 4.49 16.90 -7.69
N VAL A 112 3.74 17.91 -8.12
CA VAL A 112 2.30 18.03 -7.84
C VAL A 112 1.54 16.87 -8.51
N PHE A 113 1.84 16.59 -9.77
CA PHE A 113 1.22 15.46 -10.48
C PHE A 113 1.61 14.11 -9.88
N GLY A 114 2.87 13.92 -9.45
CA GLY A 114 3.35 12.74 -8.76
C GLY A 114 2.57 12.48 -7.48
N ILE A 115 2.37 13.50 -6.64
CA ILE A 115 1.55 13.40 -5.43
C ILE A 115 0.11 13.00 -5.76
N ILE A 116 -0.51 13.65 -6.75
CA ILE A 116 -1.88 13.33 -7.18
C ILE A 116 -1.97 11.87 -7.64
N ARG A 117 -1.00 11.38 -8.43
CA ARG A 117 -0.95 9.99 -8.93
C ARG A 117 -0.74 8.97 -7.82
N THR A 118 0.05 9.29 -6.81
CA THR A 118 0.23 8.43 -5.63
C THR A 118 -1.11 8.16 -4.95
N TYR A 119 -1.95 9.19 -4.77
CA TYR A 119 -3.29 9.00 -4.21
C TYR A 119 -4.26 8.29 -5.16
N GLU A 120 -4.14 8.51 -6.48
CA GLU A 120 -4.94 7.80 -7.48
C GLU A 120 -4.71 6.29 -7.44
N TYR A 121 -3.48 5.85 -7.20
CA TYR A 121 -3.10 4.44 -7.25
C TYR A 121 -3.12 3.74 -5.89
N ARG A 122 -3.50 4.44 -4.83
CA ARG A 122 -3.48 3.92 -3.45
C ARG A 122 -4.36 2.69 -3.22
N LEU A 123 -5.44 2.54 -3.98
CA LEU A 123 -6.34 1.38 -3.88
C LEU A 123 -5.93 0.22 -4.80
N THR A 124 -4.97 0.42 -5.70
CA THR A 124 -4.53 -0.60 -6.65
C THR A 124 -4.16 -1.93 -5.97
N PRO A 125 -3.34 -1.98 -4.89
CA PRO A 125 -2.98 -3.25 -4.26
C PRO A 125 -4.20 -4.00 -3.72
N TYR A 126 -5.21 -3.30 -3.20
CA TYR A 126 -6.44 -3.92 -2.72
C TYR A 126 -7.23 -4.58 -3.86
N ILE A 127 -7.38 -3.88 -5.00
CA ILE A 127 -8.12 -4.38 -6.15
C ILE A 127 -7.41 -5.58 -6.75
N LEU A 128 -6.08 -5.52 -6.91
CA LEU A 128 -5.28 -6.61 -7.45
C LEU A 128 -5.39 -7.90 -6.64
N MET A 129 -5.59 -7.79 -5.32
CA MET A 129 -5.69 -8.95 -4.43
C MET A 129 -7.12 -9.48 -4.27
N HIS A 130 -8.13 -8.59 -4.31
CA HIS A 130 -9.53 -8.98 -4.08
C HIS A 130 -10.26 -9.38 -5.36
N GLU A 131 -9.82 -8.87 -6.50
CA GLU A 131 -10.46 -9.10 -7.79
C GLU A 131 -9.43 -9.73 -8.77
N PRO A 132 -9.11 -11.05 -8.63
CA PRO A 132 -8.04 -11.70 -9.39
C PRO A 132 -8.30 -11.77 -10.90
N ASP A 133 -9.55 -11.62 -11.33
CA ASP A 133 -9.94 -11.70 -12.74
C ASP A 133 -9.84 -10.35 -13.46
N VAL A 134 -9.74 -9.24 -12.72
CA VAL A 134 -9.64 -7.89 -13.31
C VAL A 134 -8.23 -7.68 -13.90
N PRO A 135 -8.12 -7.21 -15.15
CA PRO A 135 -6.83 -6.86 -15.76
C PRO A 135 -6.10 -5.77 -14.95
N ILE A 136 -4.76 -5.81 -14.95
CA ILE A 136 -3.92 -4.88 -14.18
C ILE A 136 -4.24 -3.42 -14.54
N THR A 137 -4.39 -3.12 -15.82
CA THR A 137 -4.72 -1.78 -16.32
C THR A 137 -6.08 -1.31 -15.86
N GLU A 138 -7.04 -2.22 -15.75
CA GLU A 138 -8.37 -1.91 -15.25
C GLU A 138 -8.38 -1.71 -13.73
N ALA A 139 -7.63 -2.50 -12.98
CA ALA A 139 -7.44 -2.31 -11.53
C ALA A 139 -6.92 -0.90 -11.21
N ILE A 140 -5.97 -0.40 -12.01
CA ILE A 140 -5.45 0.97 -11.89
C ILE A 140 -6.52 2.01 -12.24
N LYS A 141 -7.30 1.79 -13.29
CA LYS A 141 -8.40 2.66 -13.69
C LYS A 141 -9.48 2.75 -12.61
N VAL A 142 -9.90 1.61 -12.07
CA VAL A 142 -10.87 1.51 -10.98
C VAL A 142 -10.36 2.21 -9.71
N SER A 143 -9.08 2.02 -9.36
CA SER A 143 -8.44 2.74 -8.25
C SER A 143 -8.55 4.26 -8.43
N ARG A 144 -8.25 4.75 -9.62
CA ARG A 144 -8.33 6.16 -9.97
C ARG A 144 -9.76 6.72 -9.89
N GLU A 145 -10.74 5.96 -10.33
CA GLU A 145 -12.16 6.35 -10.26
C GLU A 145 -12.66 6.39 -8.82
N LYS A 146 -12.37 5.36 -8.03
CA LYS A 146 -12.78 5.28 -6.62
C LYS A 146 -12.13 6.34 -5.72
N THR A 147 -10.94 6.81 -6.06
CA THR A 147 -10.24 7.89 -5.33
C THR A 147 -10.63 9.27 -5.78
N ARG A 148 -11.39 9.40 -6.87
CA ARG A 148 -11.84 10.68 -7.41
C ARG A 148 -12.70 11.43 -6.39
N GLY A 149 -12.38 12.69 -6.12
CA GLY A 149 -13.06 13.54 -5.13
C GLY A 149 -12.60 13.33 -3.68
N TYR A 150 -11.79 12.31 -3.39
CA TYR A 150 -11.29 12.04 -2.04
C TYR A 150 -9.80 12.37 -1.84
N LYS A 151 -9.05 12.67 -2.91
CA LYS A 151 -7.59 12.91 -2.87
C LYS A 151 -7.18 13.98 -1.86
N ALA A 152 -7.87 15.14 -1.84
CA ALA A 152 -7.59 16.22 -0.90
C ALA A 152 -7.81 15.79 0.56
N LYS A 153 -8.80 14.93 0.81
CA LYS A 153 -9.06 14.40 2.16
C LYS A 153 -8.01 13.38 2.58
N MET A 154 -7.57 12.53 1.65
CA MET A 154 -6.48 11.58 1.87
C MET A 154 -5.17 12.32 2.18
N PHE A 155 -4.86 13.35 1.37
CA PHE A 155 -3.71 14.23 1.62
C PHE A 155 -3.80 14.94 2.98
N GLY A 156 -4.96 15.51 3.32
CA GLY A 156 -5.17 16.16 4.61
C GLY A 156 -5.04 15.19 5.79
N ALA A 157 -5.47 13.93 5.63
CA ALA A 157 -5.30 12.91 6.65
C ALA A 157 -3.81 12.56 6.85
N ASP A 158 -3.07 12.36 5.76
CA ASP A 158 -1.64 12.04 5.83
C ASP A 158 -0.83 13.24 6.37
N ALA A 159 -1.16 14.48 5.97
CA ALA A 159 -0.53 15.69 6.50
C ALA A 159 -0.77 15.86 8.01
N LEU A 160 -2.00 15.60 8.47
CA LEU A 160 -2.32 15.64 9.90
C LEU A 160 -1.53 14.58 10.68
N TYR A 161 -1.36 13.39 10.10
CA TYR A 161 -0.58 12.32 10.71
C TYR A 161 0.89 12.74 10.92
N VAL A 162 1.49 13.38 9.91
CA VAL A 162 2.87 13.89 9.99
C VAL A 162 2.99 14.96 11.08
N VAL A 163 2.04 15.90 11.16
CA VAL A 163 2.05 16.98 12.17
C VAL A 163 1.84 16.46 13.60
N VAL A 164 1.11 15.35 13.79
CA VAL A 164 0.85 14.77 15.12
C VAL A 164 2.03 13.93 15.62
N ILE A 165 2.88 13.40 14.71
CA ILE A 165 4.02 12.55 15.08
C ILE A 165 5.34 13.34 15.13
N ALA A 166 5.43 14.49 14.43
CA ALA A 166 6.59 15.39 14.47
C ALA A 166 6.61 16.23 15.74
#